data_e7d7afd43b37a2d857b63f2b2f00b02e
#
_entry.id   e7d7afd43b37a2d857b63f2b2f00b02e
#
_cell.length_a   1.000
_cell.length_b   1.000
_cell.length_c   1.000
_cell.angle_alpha   90.00
_cell.angle_beta   90.00
_cell.angle_gamma   90.00
#
_symmetry.space_group_name_H-M   'P 1'
#
loop_
_entity.id
_entity.type
_entity.pdbx_description
1 polymer ?
#
loop_
_entity_poly.entity_id
_entity_poly.type
_entity_poly.pdbx_seq_one_letter_code
_entity_poly.pdbx_strand_id
1 'polypeptide(L)'
;MSDTTRTAPGGADTLLAPEPKDETPKQTFVLAETTVPVDPNADTSVRPFEFRASDEALTDLKRRIVATRWPSKELVDDATQGVQLATIQKLATYWANEYDWRKFEAQLNALPQFVTSIDGVDIHFIHVRSQHANALPLIITHGWPGSIVEELKIVGPLTDPAAHGGTEADAFDVIIPSMPGYGFSGKPTELGWDPVRIARAWATLMDRLGYGQFIASGGDWGDPVTEQLAVLFPDRVKAIHLNMPSAVPPEILTAMQTGTQPTGLAPEEQRAFEQLSFFFDKGLGYANEMRLRPQTLYALEDSPVGLAAWILDHDDESYKMIARLFDGENEGLSRDDVLDNITLYWLTETAVSSARLYWENKLAFFAPQGVNVPVVISAFPTELYQVPESWAKAAFPKMIYYQRHPKGGHFAAWEQPQSWTVDVRNGFRSLRD
;
A
#
# COMPACT_ATOMS: atom_id res chain seq x y z
N MET A 1 -49.50 27.91 41.67
CA MET A 1 -48.49 28.65 42.47
C MET A 1 -47.18 27.91 42.35
N SER A 2 -46.23 28.68 41.97
CA SER A 2 -44.75 28.51 41.78
C SER A 2 -44.28 27.65 40.59
N ASP A 3 -44.04 28.39 39.60
CA ASP A 3 -43.17 28.30 38.44
C ASP A 3 -41.71 28.13 38.92
N THR A 4 -41.00 27.14 38.37
CA THR A 4 -39.54 27.12 38.40
C THR A 4 -38.99 26.67 37.06
N THR A 5 -38.81 27.64 36.19
CA THR A 5 -37.94 27.58 35.03
C THR A 5 -36.51 27.23 35.43
N ARG A 6 -36.01 26.09 34.94
CA ARG A 6 -34.60 25.73 34.99
C ARG A 6 -33.94 26.15 33.69
N THR A 7 -33.17 27.23 33.77
CA THR A 7 -32.22 27.70 32.76
C THR A 7 -31.04 26.71 32.66
N ALA A 8 -30.72 26.30 31.45
CA ALA A 8 -29.49 25.53 31.12
C ALA A 8 -28.27 26.47 31.27
N PRO A 9 -27.12 25.97 31.75
CA PRO A 9 -25.88 26.73 31.72
C PRO A 9 -25.26 26.67 30.32
N GLY A 10 -24.86 27.85 29.89
CA GLY A 10 -24.22 28.08 28.62
C GLY A 10 -22.79 27.56 28.53
N GLY A 11 -22.39 27.42 27.29
CA GLY A 11 -21.09 27.68 26.71
C GLY A 11 -19.88 27.02 27.37
N ALA A 12 -19.42 25.91 26.78
CA ALA A 12 -18.03 25.50 26.91
C ALA A 12 -17.17 26.47 26.06
N ASP A 13 -16.41 27.35 26.74
CA ASP A 13 -15.34 28.13 26.14
C ASP A 13 -14.30 27.19 25.52
N THR A 14 -14.22 27.23 24.22
CA THR A 14 -13.13 26.65 23.47
C THR A 14 -11.88 27.47 23.70
N LEU A 15 -10.94 26.96 24.46
CA LEU A 15 -9.59 27.52 24.58
C LEU A 15 -8.87 27.38 23.23
N LEU A 16 -9.08 28.36 22.36
CA LEU A 16 -8.20 28.61 21.22
C LEU A 16 -6.98 29.34 21.75
N ALA A 17 -5.82 28.68 21.70
CA ALA A 17 -4.54 29.35 21.92
C ALA A 17 -4.34 30.43 20.83
N PRO A 18 -3.73 31.58 21.16
CA PRO A 18 -3.48 32.62 20.16
C PRO A 18 -2.47 32.14 19.12
N GLU A 19 -2.77 32.47 17.87
CA GLU A 19 -1.87 32.19 16.73
C GLU A 19 -0.50 32.83 16.96
N PRO A 20 0.61 32.07 16.76
CA PRO A 20 1.93 32.69 16.75
C PRO A 20 2.09 33.50 15.47
N LYS A 21 2.49 34.78 15.62
CA LYS A 21 2.88 35.65 14.52
C LYS A 21 4.06 35.01 13.78
N ASP A 22 3.87 34.81 12.48
CA ASP A 22 4.85 34.24 11.56
C ASP A 22 6.02 35.23 11.35
N GLU A 23 7.13 34.98 12.02
CA GLU A 23 8.45 35.49 11.70
C GLU A 23 9.45 34.33 11.76
N THR A 24 9.25 33.32 10.92
CA THR A 24 10.25 32.27 10.75
C THR A 24 11.10 32.56 9.51
N PRO A 25 12.45 32.66 9.65
CA PRO A 25 13.33 32.76 8.50
C PRO A 25 13.17 31.52 7.63
N LYS A 26 13.03 31.69 6.32
CA LYS A 26 13.06 30.59 5.36
C LYS A 26 14.39 29.84 5.51
N GLN A 27 14.40 28.79 6.30
CA GLN A 27 15.50 27.85 6.32
C GLN A 27 15.44 27.03 5.04
N THR A 28 16.37 27.33 4.14
CA THR A 28 16.71 26.44 3.03
C THR A 28 17.33 25.19 3.68
N PHE A 29 16.55 24.10 3.74
CA PHE A 29 17.09 22.81 4.14
C PHE A 29 18.01 22.32 3.02
N VAL A 30 19.30 22.50 3.20
CA VAL A 30 20.31 21.72 2.51
C VAL A 30 20.19 20.32 3.09
N LEU A 31 19.69 19.37 2.29
CA LEU A 31 19.72 17.95 2.61
C LEU A 31 21.19 17.56 2.84
N ALA A 32 21.60 17.45 4.11
CA ALA A 32 22.85 16.81 4.44
C ALA A 32 22.73 15.35 3.96
N GLU A 33 23.60 14.95 3.03
CA GLU A 33 23.81 13.54 2.71
C GLU A 33 24.28 12.83 3.99
N THR A 34 23.35 12.27 4.75
CA THR A 34 23.71 11.31 5.79
C THR A 34 24.09 10.01 5.10
N THR A 35 25.37 9.90 4.77
CA THR A 35 25.97 8.60 4.43
C THR A 35 25.93 7.76 5.71
N VAL A 36 24.97 6.85 5.79
CA VAL A 36 25.00 5.79 6.82
C VAL A 36 26.31 5.00 6.60
N PRO A 37 27.15 4.78 7.63
CA PRO A 37 28.34 3.96 7.48
C PRO A 37 27.91 2.56 7.05
N VAL A 38 28.26 2.14 5.83
CA VAL A 38 28.04 0.78 5.37
C VAL A 38 28.99 -0.11 6.18
N ASP A 39 28.47 -1.10 6.90
CA ASP A 39 29.29 -2.12 7.52
C ASP A 39 30.03 -2.87 6.41
N PRO A 40 31.37 -2.76 6.32
CA PRO A 40 32.16 -3.41 5.28
C PRO A 40 32.10 -4.95 5.34
N ASN A 41 31.56 -5.51 6.42
CA ASN A 41 31.37 -6.95 6.61
C ASN A 41 29.92 -7.41 6.37
N ALA A 42 29.01 -6.53 6.01
CA ALA A 42 27.62 -6.93 5.69
C ALA A 42 27.63 -7.88 4.47
N ASP A 43 26.96 -9.02 4.59
CA ASP A 43 26.77 -9.95 3.46
C ASP A 43 25.79 -9.33 2.46
N THR A 44 26.34 -8.73 1.40
CA THR A 44 25.56 -8.10 0.33
C THR A 44 25.17 -9.07 -0.79
N SER A 45 25.49 -10.36 -0.64
CA SER A 45 25.13 -11.37 -1.63
C SER A 45 23.62 -11.56 -1.74
N VAL A 46 23.17 -11.95 -2.93
CA VAL A 46 21.80 -12.38 -3.17
C VAL A 46 21.71 -13.87 -2.85
N ARG A 47 20.94 -14.21 -1.80
CA ARG A 47 20.84 -15.59 -1.28
C ARG A 47 19.41 -16.12 -1.52
N PRO A 48 19.25 -17.40 -1.91
CA PRO A 48 17.94 -18.03 -1.98
C PRO A 48 17.21 -17.94 -0.63
N PHE A 49 15.88 -17.80 -0.70
CA PHE A 49 15.00 -17.72 0.46
C PHE A 49 13.84 -18.71 0.31
N GLU A 50 13.46 -19.35 1.38
CA GLU A 50 12.28 -20.19 1.52
C GLU A 50 11.71 -19.98 2.92
N PHE A 51 10.40 -19.83 3.02
CA PHE A 51 9.71 -19.69 4.30
C PHE A 51 8.94 -20.96 4.65
N ARG A 52 9.07 -21.37 5.91
CA ARG A 52 8.24 -22.41 6.48
C ARG A 52 7.80 -22.03 7.88
N ALA A 53 6.50 -21.81 8.04
CA ALA A 53 5.92 -21.63 9.39
C ALA A 53 6.06 -22.92 10.21
N SER A 54 6.40 -22.81 11.48
CA SER A 54 6.42 -23.99 12.36
C SER A 54 4.99 -24.48 12.63
N ASP A 55 4.83 -25.77 12.93
CA ASP A 55 3.52 -26.34 13.27
C ASP A 55 3.00 -25.76 14.60
N GLU A 56 3.93 -25.39 15.49
CA GLU A 56 3.62 -24.71 16.76
C GLU A 56 3.03 -23.32 16.50
N ALA A 57 3.61 -22.53 15.58
CA ALA A 57 3.09 -21.20 15.25
C ALA A 57 1.68 -21.27 14.64
N LEU A 58 1.42 -22.23 13.75
CA LEU A 58 0.09 -22.45 13.18
C LEU A 58 -0.92 -22.95 14.21
N THR A 59 -0.48 -23.78 15.14
CA THR A 59 -1.32 -24.26 16.25
C THR A 59 -1.66 -23.13 17.21
N ASP A 60 -0.69 -22.29 17.55
CA ASP A 60 -0.89 -21.11 18.41
C ASP A 60 -1.82 -20.08 17.75
N LEU A 61 -1.67 -19.83 16.45
CA LEU A 61 -2.58 -18.99 15.67
C LEU A 61 -4.03 -19.46 15.83
N LYS A 62 -4.31 -20.74 15.56
CA LYS A 62 -5.66 -21.31 15.68
C LYS A 62 -6.19 -21.22 17.12
N ARG A 63 -5.35 -21.51 18.11
CA ARG A 63 -5.68 -21.40 19.53
C ARG A 63 -6.10 -19.97 19.90
N ARG A 64 -5.36 -18.97 19.44
CA ARG A 64 -5.64 -17.54 19.70
C ARG A 64 -6.92 -17.09 19.03
N ILE A 65 -7.18 -17.49 17.79
CA ILE A 65 -8.45 -17.19 17.09
C ILE A 65 -9.64 -17.74 17.90
N VAL A 66 -9.59 -19.00 18.32
CA VAL A 66 -10.67 -19.64 19.11
C VAL A 66 -10.84 -18.99 20.49
N ALA A 67 -9.76 -18.50 21.09
CA ALA A 67 -9.77 -17.85 22.39
C ALA A 67 -10.16 -16.37 22.36
N THR A 68 -10.56 -15.83 21.20
CA THR A 68 -10.90 -14.41 21.03
C THR A 68 -12.01 -13.99 22.00
N ARG A 69 -11.77 -12.89 22.71
CA ARG A 69 -12.76 -12.21 23.55
C ARG A 69 -13.50 -11.18 22.72
N TRP A 70 -14.71 -11.51 22.34
CA TRP A 70 -15.51 -10.65 21.47
C TRP A 70 -16.03 -9.42 22.20
N PRO A 71 -15.98 -8.22 21.55
CA PRO A 71 -16.63 -7.02 22.07
C PRO A 71 -18.15 -7.10 21.93
N SER A 72 -18.85 -6.11 22.45
CA SER A 72 -20.25 -5.89 22.09
C SER A 72 -20.39 -5.54 20.62
N LYS A 73 -21.57 -5.85 20.05
CA LYS A 73 -21.91 -5.45 18.67
C LYS A 73 -21.91 -3.93 18.53
N GLU A 74 -21.53 -3.45 17.35
CA GLU A 74 -21.71 -2.05 16.91
C GLU A 74 -23.16 -1.58 17.08
N LEU A 75 -23.37 -0.27 17.23
CA LEU A 75 -24.69 0.32 17.49
C LEU A 75 -25.39 0.85 16.22
N VAL A 76 -24.74 0.68 15.05
CA VAL A 76 -25.22 1.08 13.73
C VAL A 76 -25.37 -0.13 12.84
N ASP A 77 -26.14 -0.02 11.77
CA ASP A 77 -26.38 -1.11 10.83
C ASP A 77 -25.43 -1.05 9.60
N ASP A 78 -24.47 -0.15 9.63
CA ASP A 78 -23.46 0.07 8.57
C ASP A 78 -22.03 -0.02 9.14
N ALA A 79 -21.01 0.34 8.34
CA ALA A 79 -19.60 0.30 8.73
C ALA A 79 -19.07 1.62 9.34
N THR A 80 -19.93 2.58 9.67
CA THR A 80 -19.49 3.90 10.19
C THR A 80 -18.85 3.84 11.58
N GLN A 81 -18.98 2.71 12.31
CA GLN A 81 -18.26 2.42 13.53
C GLN A 81 -17.07 1.45 13.31
N GLY A 82 -16.64 1.24 12.07
CA GLY A 82 -15.55 0.33 11.70
C GLY A 82 -16.03 -1.08 11.34
N VAL A 83 -15.14 -2.04 11.41
CA VAL A 83 -15.37 -3.44 11.02
C VAL A 83 -16.46 -4.07 11.88
N GLN A 84 -17.53 -4.54 11.25
CA GLN A 84 -18.69 -5.12 11.92
C GLN A 84 -18.38 -6.45 12.58
N LEU A 85 -18.91 -6.68 13.79
CA LEU A 85 -18.72 -7.89 14.57
C LEU A 85 -19.10 -9.15 13.80
N ALA A 86 -20.20 -9.12 13.05
CA ALA A 86 -20.67 -10.27 12.28
C ALA A 86 -19.68 -10.69 11.19
N THR A 87 -19.07 -9.73 10.51
CA THR A 87 -18.07 -9.98 9.46
C THR A 87 -16.81 -10.61 10.04
N ILE A 88 -16.26 -10.01 11.09
CA ILE A 88 -15.02 -10.52 11.69
C ILE A 88 -15.23 -11.90 12.36
N GLN A 89 -16.41 -12.20 12.86
CA GLN A 89 -16.75 -13.53 13.39
C GLN A 89 -16.80 -14.59 12.27
N LYS A 90 -17.36 -14.27 11.10
CA LYS A 90 -17.34 -15.16 9.92
C LYS A 90 -15.93 -15.43 9.46
N LEU A 91 -15.12 -14.36 9.33
CA LEU A 91 -13.70 -14.45 8.97
C LEU A 91 -12.95 -15.35 9.96
N ALA A 92 -13.05 -15.09 11.26
CA ALA A 92 -12.36 -15.86 12.28
C ALA A 92 -12.80 -17.33 12.30
N THR A 93 -14.08 -17.60 12.05
CA THR A 93 -14.61 -18.97 11.95
C THR A 93 -14.00 -19.73 10.78
N TYR A 94 -13.96 -19.10 9.61
CA TYR A 94 -13.34 -19.66 8.42
C TYR A 94 -11.83 -19.87 8.63
N TRP A 95 -11.15 -18.87 9.17
CA TRP A 95 -9.70 -18.91 9.45
C TRP A 95 -9.31 -20.06 10.37
N ALA A 96 -10.07 -20.30 11.44
CA ALA A 96 -9.78 -21.36 12.38
C ALA A 96 -10.05 -22.77 11.83
N ASN A 97 -11.09 -22.94 10.98
CA ASN A 97 -11.63 -24.26 10.66
C ASN A 97 -11.37 -24.73 9.23
N GLU A 98 -11.27 -23.82 8.25
CA GLU A 98 -11.27 -24.14 6.83
C GLU A 98 -9.99 -23.68 6.14
N TYR A 99 -9.42 -22.53 6.54
CA TYR A 99 -8.21 -21.97 5.96
C TYR A 99 -6.98 -22.85 6.26
N ASP A 100 -6.13 -23.01 5.24
CA ASP A 100 -4.90 -23.80 5.30
C ASP A 100 -3.70 -23.03 4.76
N TRP A 101 -2.91 -22.43 5.67
CA TRP A 101 -1.67 -21.72 5.34
C TRP A 101 -0.71 -22.56 4.50
N ARG A 102 -0.66 -23.88 4.69
CA ARG A 102 0.28 -24.75 3.96
C ARG A 102 0.08 -24.72 2.45
N LYS A 103 -1.15 -24.48 1.97
CA LYS A 103 -1.44 -24.30 0.54
C LYS A 103 -0.78 -23.06 0.01
N PHE A 104 -0.96 -21.91 0.70
CA PHE A 104 -0.34 -20.66 0.31
C PHE A 104 1.18 -20.71 0.42
N GLU A 105 1.73 -21.24 1.52
CA GLU A 105 3.17 -21.45 1.72
C GLU A 105 3.79 -22.24 0.57
N ALA A 106 3.12 -23.30 0.10
CA ALA A 106 3.58 -24.11 -1.04
C ALA A 106 3.53 -23.33 -2.36
N GLN A 107 2.49 -22.51 -2.60
CA GLN A 107 2.40 -21.65 -3.78
C GLN A 107 3.49 -20.58 -3.77
N LEU A 108 3.70 -19.95 -2.64
CA LEU A 108 4.72 -18.91 -2.48
C LEU A 108 6.13 -19.47 -2.68
N ASN A 109 6.44 -20.62 -2.07
CA ASN A 109 7.74 -21.29 -2.21
C ASN A 109 7.98 -21.91 -3.59
N ALA A 110 6.95 -22.01 -4.44
CA ALA A 110 7.12 -22.39 -5.85
C ALA A 110 7.71 -21.24 -6.70
N LEU A 111 7.68 -20.00 -6.20
CA LEU A 111 8.30 -18.84 -6.84
C LEU A 111 9.76 -18.71 -6.40
N PRO A 112 10.66 -18.28 -7.30
CA PRO A 112 12.03 -17.95 -6.92
C PRO A 112 12.07 -16.76 -5.96
N GLN A 113 12.50 -16.97 -4.73
CA GLN A 113 12.60 -15.97 -3.68
C GLN A 113 14.03 -15.83 -3.20
N PHE A 114 14.39 -14.63 -2.80
CA PHE A 114 15.74 -14.27 -2.40
C PHE A 114 15.74 -13.26 -1.25
N VAL A 115 16.90 -13.14 -0.62
CA VAL A 115 17.19 -12.12 0.38
C VAL A 115 18.56 -11.52 0.15
N THR A 116 18.69 -10.21 0.36
CA THR A 116 19.97 -9.49 0.34
C THR A 116 19.97 -8.37 1.36
N SER A 117 21.09 -8.11 2.02
CA SER A 117 21.16 -7.05 3.03
C SER A 117 21.42 -5.69 2.38
N ILE A 118 20.54 -4.69 2.62
CA ILE A 118 20.70 -3.32 2.14
C ILE A 118 20.56 -2.38 3.35
N ASP A 119 21.56 -1.53 3.57
CA ASP A 119 21.61 -0.58 4.70
C ASP A 119 21.33 -1.23 6.06
N GLY A 120 21.86 -2.45 6.27
CA GLY A 120 21.70 -3.19 7.53
C GLY A 120 20.35 -3.88 7.70
N VAL A 121 19.48 -3.88 6.69
CA VAL A 121 18.20 -4.59 6.70
C VAL A 121 18.21 -5.66 5.62
N ASP A 122 17.87 -6.90 5.99
CA ASP A 122 17.66 -7.97 5.03
C ASP A 122 16.40 -7.71 4.23
N ILE A 123 16.53 -7.53 2.94
CA ILE A 123 15.43 -7.29 2.00
C ILE A 123 15.09 -8.60 1.30
N HIS A 124 13.90 -9.11 1.59
CA HIS A 124 13.30 -10.23 0.88
C HIS A 124 12.67 -9.75 -0.43
N PHE A 125 12.76 -10.55 -1.47
CA PHE A 125 12.08 -10.28 -2.74
C PHE A 125 11.82 -11.56 -3.56
N ILE A 126 10.72 -11.52 -4.32
CA ILE A 126 10.44 -12.49 -5.39
C ILE A 126 11.13 -11.96 -6.65
N HIS A 127 11.80 -12.83 -7.41
CA HIS A 127 12.40 -12.47 -8.69
C HIS A 127 12.13 -13.54 -9.73
N VAL A 128 11.17 -13.30 -10.62
CA VAL A 128 10.80 -14.21 -11.70
C VAL A 128 11.27 -13.64 -13.02
N ARG A 129 12.22 -14.30 -13.64
CA ARG A 129 12.68 -13.98 -14.99
C ARG A 129 11.76 -14.57 -16.04
N SER A 130 11.45 -13.79 -17.04
CA SER A 130 10.74 -14.27 -18.22
C SER A 130 11.61 -15.23 -19.05
N GLN A 131 10.96 -16.19 -19.72
CA GLN A 131 11.60 -17.05 -20.71
C GLN A 131 11.79 -16.33 -22.07
N HIS A 132 11.08 -15.21 -22.27
CA HIS A 132 11.10 -14.47 -23.53
C HIS A 132 12.30 -13.52 -23.57
N ALA A 133 12.93 -13.44 -24.75
CA ALA A 133 14.04 -12.52 -24.96
C ALA A 133 13.54 -11.05 -24.86
N ASN A 134 14.41 -10.15 -24.40
CA ASN A 134 14.14 -8.72 -24.28
C ASN A 134 12.99 -8.36 -23.29
N ALA A 135 12.74 -9.21 -22.30
CA ALA A 135 11.86 -8.87 -21.19
C ALA A 135 12.35 -7.59 -20.49
N LEU A 136 11.45 -6.64 -20.22
CA LEU A 136 11.81 -5.42 -19.48
C LEU A 136 11.85 -5.70 -17.98
N PRO A 137 12.89 -5.27 -17.25
CA PRO A 137 12.91 -5.39 -15.80
C PRO A 137 11.85 -4.48 -15.18
N LEU A 138 11.00 -5.05 -14.32
CA LEU A 138 9.92 -4.35 -13.63
C LEU A 138 9.98 -4.65 -12.14
N ILE A 139 10.24 -3.63 -11.33
CA ILE A 139 10.10 -3.70 -9.87
C ILE A 139 8.72 -3.21 -9.46
N ILE A 140 8.02 -4.00 -8.62
CA ILE A 140 6.65 -3.71 -8.17
C ILE A 140 6.66 -3.60 -6.65
N THR A 141 6.18 -2.49 -6.13
CA THR A 141 6.17 -2.20 -4.69
C THR A 141 4.74 -2.18 -4.18
N HIS A 142 4.45 -3.06 -3.23
CA HIS A 142 3.16 -3.13 -2.53
C HIS A 142 2.99 -1.98 -1.53
N GLY A 143 1.82 -1.92 -0.88
CA GLY A 143 1.49 -0.95 0.15
C GLY A 143 1.12 -1.54 1.51
N TRP A 144 0.41 -0.76 2.33
CA TRP A 144 -0.21 -1.18 3.57
C TRP A 144 -1.74 -1.08 3.44
N PRO A 145 -2.53 -2.04 3.90
CA PRO A 145 -2.19 -3.28 4.61
C PRO A 145 -1.87 -4.45 3.69
N GLY A 146 -1.50 -4.17 2.44
CA GLY A 146 -1.07 -5.15 1.47
C GLY A 146 0.33 -5.71 1.77
N SER A 147 0.77 -6.59 0.90
CA SER A 147 2.10 -7.20 0.92
C SER A 147 2.41 -7.76 -0.47
N ILE A 148 3.50 -8.53 -0.59
CA ILE A 148 3.78 -9.28 -1.81
C ILE A 148 2.60 -10.17 -2.27
N VAL A 149 1.66 -10.50 -1.38
CA VAL A 149 0.50 -11.35 -1.68
C VAL A 149 -0.40 -10.73 -2.74
N GLU A 150 -0.61 -9.42 -2.69
CA GLU A 150 -1.48 -8.71 -3.64
C GLU A 150 -0.94 -8.73 -5.08
N GLU A 151 0.39 -8.94 -5.25
CA GLU A 151 1.05 -8.93 -6.54
C GLU A 151 1.19 -10.33 -7.18
N LEU A 152 0.85 -11.41 -6.48
CA LEU A 152 1.13 -12.77 -6.98
C LEU A 152 0.35 -13.13 -8.23
N LYS A 153 -0.89 -12.62 -8.37
CA LYS A 153 -1.77 -12.93 -9.51
C LYS A 153 -1.27 -12.34 -10.84
N ILE A 154 -0.42 -11.31 -10.80
CA ILE A 154 0.10 -10.66 -12.00
C ILE A 154 1.46 -11.21 -12.45
N VAL A 155 2.13 -12.03 -11.64
CA VAL A 155 3.45 -12.60 -11.97
C VAL A 155 3.42 -13.39 -13.27
N GLY A 156 2.57 -14.42 -13.36
CA GLY A 156 2.44 -15.23 -14.57
C GLY A 156 2.06 -14.39 -15.80
N PRO A 157 0.99 -13.59 -15.75
CA PRO A 157 0.62 -12.70 -16.84
C PRO A 157 1.73 -11.77 -17.33
N LEU A 158 2.62 -11.29 -16.46
CA LEU A 158 3.72 -10.41 -16.87
C LEU A 158 4.94 -11.18 -17.40
N THR A 159 5.27 -12.34 -16.81
CA THR A 159 6.47 -13.09 -17.17
C THR A 159 6.27 -14.00 -18.37
N ASP A 160 5.03 -14.47 -18.60
CA ASP A 160 4.63 -15.25 -19.79
C ASP A 160 3.33 -14.69 -20.41
N PRO A 161 3.41 -13.48 -20.99
CA PRO A 161 2.23 -12.82 -21.56
C PRO A 161 1.57 -13.62 -22.70
N ALA A 162 2.32 -14.45 -23.43
CA ALA A 162 1.77 -15.24 -24.53
C ALA A 162 0.72 -16.27 -24.04
N ALA A 163 0.92 -16.85 -22.86
CA ALA A 163 -0.06 -17.72 -22.21
C ALA A 163 -1.26 -16.98 -21.63
N HIS A 164 -1.19 -15.63 -21.54
CA HIS A 164 -2.17 -14.78 -20.87
C HIS A 164 -2.72 -13.65 -21.78
N GLY A 165 -2.90 -13.91 -23.07
CA GLY A 165 -3.55 -13.02 -24.03
C GLY A 165 -2.72 -11.81 -24.49
N GLY A 166 -1.42 -11.80 -24.19
CA GLY A 166 -0.43 -10.86 -24.74
C GLY A 166 0.44 -11.51 -25.81
N THR A 167 1.60 -10.91 -26.04
CA THR A 167 2.63 -11.43 -26.96
C THR A 167 3.95 -11.58 -26.23
N GLU A 168 4.88 -12.37 -26.73
CA GLU A 168 6.23 -12.53 -26.17
C GLU A 168 6.95 -11.19 -26.00
N ALA A 169 6.69 -10.24 -26.91
CA ALA A 169 7.24 -8.89 -26.84
C ALA A 169 6.73 -8.07 -25.64
N ASP A 170 5.63 -8.47 -24.99
CA ASP A 170 5.07 -7.78 -23.82
C ASP A 170 5.66 -8.28 -22.49
N ALA A 171 6.67 -9.15 -22.51
CA ALA A 171 7.21 -9.82 -21.32
C ALA A 171 8.01 -8.90 -20.39
N PHE A 172 7.97 -9.23 -19.10
CA PHE A 172 8.75 -8.55 -18.05
C PHE A 172 9.52 -9.57 -17.20
N ASP A 173 10.72 -9.17 -16.76
CA ASP A 173 11.36 -9.75 -15.57
C ASP A 173 10.74 -9.05 -14.36
N VAL A 174 10.13 -9.80 -13.46
CA VAL A 174 9.34 -9.24 -12.35
C VAL A 174 10.11 -9.36 -11.03
N ILE A 175 10.26 -8.25 -10.33
CA ILE A 175 10.88 -8.15 -9.01
C ILE A 175 9.84 -7.58 -8.03
N ILE A 176 9.50 -8.32 -6.98
CA ILE A 176 8.52 -7.90 -5.97
C ILE A 176 9.19 -7.96 -4.60
N PRO A 177 9.77 -6.86 -4.10
CA PRO A 177 10.34 -6.83 -2.76
C PRO A 177 9.26 -6.71 -1.69
N SER A 178 9.47 -7.35 -0.53
CA SER A 178 8.81 -6.97 0.71
C SER A 178 9.44 -5.68 1.24
N MET A 179 8.65 -4.66 1.54
CA MET A 179 9.20 -3.42 2.11
C MET A 179 9.88 -3.66 3.46
N PRO A 180 10.86 -2.83 3.87
CA PRO A 180 11.48 -2.92 5.19
C PRO A 180 10.44 -2.89 6.31
N GLY A 181 10.45 -3.89 7.19
CA GLY A 181 9.46 -4.03 8.25
C GLY A 181 8.16 -4.72 7.86
N TYR A 182 8.05 -5.21 6.61
CA TYR A 182 6.90 -5.94 6.06
C TYR A 182 7.28 -7.35 5.68
N GLY A 183 6.32 -8.27 5.80
CA GLY A 183 6.46 -9.64 5.33
C GLY A 183 7.78 -10.29 5.77
N PHE A 184 8.56 -10.80 4.83
CA PHE A 184 9.80 -11.51 5.13
C PHE A 184 11.06 -10.60 5.16
N SER A 185 10.92 -9.30 4.90
CA SER A 185 12.03 -8.37 5.08
C SER A 185 12.32 -8.10 6.55
N GLY A 186 13.56 -7.79 6.86
CA GLY A 186 14.00 -7.42 8.19
C GLY A 186 13.27 -6.19 8.73
N LYS A 187 13.08 -6.15 10.04
CA LYS A 187 12.52 -5.00 10.73
C LYS A 187 13.62 -3.97 10.98
N PRO A 188 13.50 -2.73 10.47
CA PRO A 188 14.48 -1.69 10.73
C PRO A 188 14.72 -1.46 12.22
N THR A 189 15.99 -1.35 12.60
CA THR A 189 16.43 -1.05 13.97
C THR A 189 16.88 0.40 14.13
N GLU A 190 16.92 1.15 13.01
CA GLU A 190 17.28 2.56 12.95
C GLU A 190 16.17 3.37 12.29
N LEU A 191 16.13 4.66 12.58
CA LEU A 191 15.19 5.62 11.98
C LEU A 191 15.53 5.92 10.52
N GLY A 192 14.59 6.51 9.80
CA GLY A 192 14.78 7.06 8.46
C GLY A 192 14.41 6.11 7.32
N TRP A 193 13.73 5.01 7.58
CA TRP A 193 13.20 4.14 6.53
C TRP A 193 11.88 4.68 5.95
N ASP A 194 11.96 5.91 5.41
CA ASP A 194 10.88 6.57 4.69
C ASP A 194 10.84 6.15 3.20
N PRO A 195 9.83 6.58 2.42
CA PRO A 195 9.74 6.24 0.99
C PRO A 195 10.98 6.62 0.17
N VAL A 196 11.69 7.68 0.55
CA VAL A 196 12.92 8.13 -0.12
C VAL A 196 14.05 7.11 0.08
N ARG A 197 14.25 6.63 1.33
CA ARG A 197 15.27 5.61 1.62
C ARG A 197 14.91 4.26 1.00
N ILE A 198 13.64 3.88 1.02
CA ILE A 198 13.16 2.66 0.36
C ILE A 198 13.44 2.74 -1.15
N ALA A 199 13.18 3.87 -1.81
CA ALA A 199 13.51 4.07 -3.22
C ALA A 199 15.02 3.89 -3.51
N ARG A 200 15.90 4.41 -2.64
CA ARG A 200 17.36 4.18 -2.75
C ARG A 200 17.73 2.70 -2.58
N ALA A 201 17.07 2.01 -1.65
CA ALA A 201 17.26 0.58 -1.45
C ALA A 201 16.82 -0.22 -2.69
N TRP A 202 15.71 0.15 -3.34
CA TRP A 202 15.26 -0.49 -4.58
C TRP A 202 16.23 -0.26 -5.74
N ALA A 203 16.78 0.95 -5.87
CA ALA A 203 17.85 1.20 -6.86
C ALA A 203 19.05 0.30 -6.61
N THR A 204 19.49 0.13 -5.35
CA THR A 204 20.57 -0.79 -4.97
C THR A 204 20.22 -2.24 -5.27
N LEU A 205 18.98 -2.67 -4.99
CA LEU A 205 18.50 -4.01 -5.30
C LEU A 205 18.60 -4.29 -6.81
N MET A 206 18.12 -3.37 -7.64
CA MET A 206 18.16 -3.51 -9.10
C MET A 206 19.61 -3.57 -9.63
N ASP A 207 20.54 -2.83 -9.03
CA ASP A 207 21.98 -2.91 -9.35
C ASP A 207 22.55 -4.31 -9.05
N ARG A 208 22.24 -4.87 -7.87
CA ARG A 208 22.68 -6.22 -7.48
C ARG A 208 22.16 -7.31 -8.39
N LEU A 209 20.98 -7.09 -8.98
CA LEU A 209 20.38 -7.99 -9.96
C LEU A 209 20.91 -7.78 -11.38
N GLY A 210 21.75 -6.75 -11.61
CA GLY A 210 22.35 -6.44 -12.90
C GLY A 210 21.47 -5.60 -13.81
N TYR A 211 20.41 -4.96 -13.29
CA TYR A 211 19.49 -4.13 -14.05
C TYR A 211 19.88 -2.65 -13.97
N GLY A 212 20.68 -2.18 -14.94
CA GLY A 212 21.09 -0.76 -15.04
C GLY A 212 19.94 0.18 -15.32
N GLN A 213 18.95 -0.25 -16.11
CA GLN A 213 17.70 0.46 -16.38
C GLN A 213 16.51 -0.46 -16.15
N PHE A 214 15.42 0.08 -15.63
CA PHE A 214 14.23 -0.68 -15.27
C PHE A 214 12.98 0.19 -15.29
N ILE A 215 11.83 -0.45 -15.18
CA ILE A 215 10.52 0.15 -14.97
C ILE A 215 10.13 -0.10 -13.51
N ALA A 216 9.42 0.84 -12.89
CA ALA A 216 8.89 0.66 -11.56
C ALA A 216 7.36 0.80 -11.54
N SER A 217 6.70 0.08 -10.65
CA SER A 217 5.27 0.16 -10.42
C SER A 217 4.97 0.16 -8.92
N GLY A 218 3.89 0.81 -8.53
CA GLY A 218 3.43 0.81 -7.15
C GLY A 218 1.93 1.07 -7.03
N GLY A 219 1.43 0.78 -5.84
CA GLY A 219 0.11 1.12 -5.32
C GLY A 219 0.24 1.51 -3.87
N ASP A 220 -0.64 2.33 -3.31
CA ASP A 220 -0.58 2.79 -1.91
C ASP A 220 0.81 3.37 -1.55
N TRP A 221 1.52 2.84 -0.52
CA TRP A 221 2.90 3.24 -0.21
C TRP A 221 3.89 2.93 -1.33
N GLY A 222 3.58 1.95 -2.17
CA GLY A 222 4.37 1.66 -3.36
C GLY A 222 4.38 2.81 -4.36
N ASP A 223 3.33 3.63 -4.42
CA ASP A 223 3.28 4.79 -5.32
C ASP A 223 4.33 5.85 -4.95
N PRO A 224 4.37 6.42 -3.73
CA PRO A 224 5.41 7.38 -3.37
C PRO A 224 6.82 6.79 -3.44
N VAL A 225 7.03 5.51 -3.16
CA VAL A 225 8.34 4.85 -3.36
C VAL A 225 8.70 4.83 -4.85
N THR A 226 7.77 4.48 -5.72
CA THR A 226 7.94 4.45 -7.18
C THR A 226 8.19 5.84 -7.76
N GLU A 227 7.45 6.85 -7.30
CA GLU A 227 7.67 8.25 -7.68
C GLU A 227 9.05 8.74 -7.23
N GLN A 228 9.48 8.41 -6.01
CA GLN A 228 10.81 8.77 -5.51
C GLN A 228 11.93 8.04 -6.28
N LEU A 229 11.73 6.80 -6.72
CA LEU A 229 12.66 6.15 -7.65
C LEU A 229 12.85 6.96 -8.92
N ALA A 230 11.74 7.43 -9.52
CA ALA A 230 11.77 8.22 -10.77
C ALA A 230 12.40 9.61 -10.57
N VAL A 231 12.19 10.23 -9.41
CA VAL A 231 12.77 11.54 -9.08
C VAL A 231 14.27 11.45 -8.80
N LEU A 232 14.69 10.43 -8.04
CA LEU A 232 16.10 10.28 -7.61
C LEU A 232 16.98 9.67 -8.72
N PHE A 233 16.43 8.81 -9.56
CA PHE A 233 17.18 8.03 -10.55
C PHE A 233 16.56 8.10 -11.95
N PRO A 234 16.33 9.33 -12.51
CA PRO A 234 15.63 9.50 -13.80
C PRO A 234 16.37 8.87 -14.99
N ASP A 235 17.69 8.68 -14.90
CA ASP A 235 18.48 8.04 -15.96
C ASP A 235 18.38 6.52 -15.94
N ARG A 236 17.88 5.95 -14.82
CA ARG A 236 17.73 4.51 -14.61
C ARG A 236 16.29 4.05 -14.74
N VAL A 237 15.35 4.84 -14.24
CA VAL A 237 13.91 4.54 -14.31
C VAL A 237 13.40 4.97 -15.69
N LYS A 238 13.18 4.00 -16.58
CA LYS A 238 12.69 4.25 -17.94
C LYS A 238 11.26 4.80 -17.95
N ALA A 239 10.43 4.34 -17.04
CA ALA A 239 9.05 4.76 -16.85
C ALA A 239 8.51 4.21 -15.53
N ILE A 240 7.34 4.73 -15.10
CA ILE A 240 6.62 4.23 -13.92
C ILE A 240 5.16 3.94 -14.25
N HIS A 241 4.55 3.01 -13.48
CA HIS A 241 3.12 2.75 -13.46
C HIS A 241 2.57 2.98 -12.05
N LEU A 242 1.42 3.65 -11.97
CA LEU A 242 0.78 4.06 -10.71
C LEU A 242 -0.73 3.81 -10.78
N ASN A 243 -1.34 3.33 -9.68
CA ASN A 243 -2.80 3.26 -9.56
C ASN A 243 -3.37 4.25 -8.51
N MET A 244 -2.54 4.77 -7.61
CA MET A 244 -2.91 5.79 -6.64
C MET A 244 -1.94 7.00 -6.69
N PRO A 245 -1.77 7.66 -7.84
CA PRO A 245 -0.70 8.63 -8.06
C PRO A 245 -0.80 9.88 -7.18
N SER A 246 0.34 10.48 -6.82
CA SER A 246 0.42 11.79 -6.17
C SER A 246 0.10 12.91 -7.17
N ALA A 247 -1.19 13.13 -7.44
CA ALA A 247 -1.66 14.02 -8.50
C ALA A 247 -2.68 15.08 -8.07
N VAL A 248 -2.91 15.21 -6.76
CA VAL A 248 -3.91 16.18 -6.25
C VAL A 248 -3.37 17.60 -6.37
N PRO A 249 -4.08 18.52 -7.09
CA PRO A 249 -3.64 19.90 -7.24
C PRO A 249 -3.49 20.63 -5.89
N PRO A 250 -2.52 21.55 -5.75
CA PRO A 250 -2.29 22.27 -4.49
C PRO A 250 -3.51 23.06 -3.98
N GLU A 251 -4.31 23.62 -4.89
CA GLU A 251 -5.56 24.32 -4.55
C GLU A 251 -6.62 23.38 -3.97
N ILE A 252 -6.66 22.12 -4.43
CA ILE A 252 -7.56 21.10 -3.88
C ILE A 252 -7.12 20.68 -2.48
N LEU A 253 -5.80 20.43 -2.28
CA LEU A 253 -5.25 20.15 -0.96
C LEU A 253 -5.53 21.30 0.03
N THR A 254 -5.37 22.55 -0.43
CA THR A 254 -5.69 23.73 0.38
C THR A 254 -7.17 23.79 0.71
N ALA A 255 -8.04 23.51 -0.26
CA ALA A 255 -9.49 23.51 -0.05
C ALA A 255 -9.90 22.47 1.02
N MET A 256 -9.30 21.29 1.00
CA MET A 256 -9.52 20.25 2.04
C MET A 256 -9.07 20.73 3.43
N GLN A 257 -7.88 21.32 3.53
CA GLN A 257 -7.34 21.80 4.81
C GLN A 257 -8.18 22.95 5.42
N THR A 258 -8.76 23.79 4.57
CA THR A 258 -9.55 24.96 5.00
C THR A 258 -11.04 24.67 5.10
N GLY A 259 -11.50 23.48 4.69
CA GLY A 259 -12.92 23.14 4.58
C GLY A 259 -13.67 23.96 3.52
N THR A 260 -12.95 24.52 2.54
CA THR A 260 -13.53 25.34 1.47
C THR A 260 -13.98 24.45 0.33
N GLN A 261 -15.21 24.65 -0.16
CA GLN A 261 -15.71 23.92 -1.34
C GLN A 261 -15.11 24.53 -2.62
N PRO A 262 -14.34 23.78 -3.43
CA PRO A 262 -13.86 24.26 -4.73
C PRO A 262 -15.04 24.53 -5.69
N THR A 263 -14.87 25.46 -6.63
CA THR A 263 -15.85 25.79 -7.65
C THR A 263 -15.32 25.48 -9.03
N GLY A 264 -16.20 25.13 -9.96
CA GLY A 264 -15.82 24.93 -11.38
C GLY A 264 -15.13 23.59 -11.67
N LEU A 265 -15.20 22.62 -10.76
CA LEU A 265 -14.70 21.28 -10.98
C LEU A 265 -15.52 20.56 -12.06
N ALA A 266 -14.82 19.82 -12.95
CA ALA A 266 -15.48 18.86 -13.83
C ALA A 266 -16.11 17.70 -13.00
N PRO A 267 -17.09 16.97 -13.56
CA PRO A 267 -17.76 15.90 -12.78
C PRO A 267 -16.82 14.84 -12.20
N GLU A 268 -15.73 14.51 -12.89
CA GLU A 268 -14.71 13.56 -12.42
C GLU A 268 -13.83 14.14 -11.32
N GLU A 269 -13.51 15.43 -11.41
CA GLU A 269 -12.75 16.16 -10.39
C GLU A 269 -13.60 16.35 -9.12
N GLN A 270 -14.89 16.64 -9.29
CA GLN A 270 -15.82 16.72 -8.16
C GLN A 270 -15.90 15.39 -7.42
N ARG A 271 -15.99 14.26 -8.15
CA ARG A 271 -16.00 12.93 -7.54
C ARG A 271 -14.68 12.65 -6.78
N ALA A 272 -13.55 12.93 -7.39
CA ALA A 272 -12.24 12.74 -6.75
C ALA A 272 -12.11 13.61 -5.48
N PHE A 273 -12.61 14.85 -5.51
CA PHE A 273 -12.67 15.72 -4.35
C PHE A 273 -13.57 15.16 -3.24
N GLU A 274 -14.73 14.60 -3.58
CA GLU A 274 -15.65 13.97 -2.61
C GLU A 274 -15.02 12.72 -1.97
N GLN A 275 -14.37 11.86 -2.77
CA GLN A 275 -13.64 10.67 -2.27
C GLN A 275 -12.53 11.08 -1.31
N LEU A 276 -11.67 12.03 -1.70
CA LEU A 276 -10.60 12.54 -0.84
C LEU A 276 -11.15 13.20 0.42
N SER A 277 -12.24 14.00 0.31
CA SER A 277 -12.88 14.63 1.46
C SER A 277 -13.37 13.59 2.46
N PHE A 278 -14.01 12.52 1.98
CA PHE A 278 -14.42 11.40 2.82
C PHE A 278 -13.22 10.71 3.49
N PHE A 279 -12.18 10.43 2.69
CA PHE A 279 -10.95 9.79 3.19
C PHE A 279 -10.29 10.62 4.30
N PHE A 280 -10.11 11.94 4.09
CA PHE A 280 -9.50 12.81 5.09
C PHE A 280 -10.38 13.03 6.33
N ASP A 281 -11.70 13.02 6.19
CA ASP A 281 -12.64 13.23 7.30
C ASP A 281 -12.91 11.94 8.10
N LYS A 282 -13.02 10.79 7.43
CA LYS A 282 -13.49 9.52 8.00
C LYS A 282 -12.52 8.35 7.86
N GLY A 283 -11.71 8.32 6.80
CA GLY A 283 -10.89 7.16 6.44
C GLY A 283 -9.54 7.05 7.16
N LEU A 284 -9.06 8.12 7.81
CA LEU A 284 -7.68 8.18 8.34
C LEU A 284 -7.51 7.68 9.79
N GLY A 285 -8.48 6.98 10.36
CA GLY A 285 -8.40 6.52 11.75
C GLY A 285 -7.13 5.72 12.04
N TYR A 286 -6.91 4.66 11.31
CA TYR A 286 -5.73 3.78 11.40
C TYR A 286 -4.42 4.54 11.08
N ALA A 287 -4.42 5.32 10.02
CA ALA A 287 -3.23 6.06 9.57
C ALA A 287 -2.79 7.12 10.59
N ASN A 288 -3.72 7.80 11.26
CA ASN A 288 -3.42 8.75 12.32
C ASN A 288 -2.76 8.11 13.53
N GLU A 289 -3.24 6.93 13.98
CA GLU A 289 -2.60 6.20 15.07
C GLU A 289 -1.19 5.76 14.65
N MET A 290 -1.03 5.17 13.46
CA MET A 290 0.25 4.70 12.95
C MET A 290 1.24 5.85 12.72
N ARG A 291 0.78 7.01 12.25
CA ARG A 291 1.61 8.21 12.05
C ARG A 291 2.06 8.86 13.37
N LEU A 292 1.24 8.80 14.41
CA LEU A 292 1.52 9.49 15.67
C LEU A 292 2.15 8.58 16.71
N ARG A 293 1.68 7.32 16.84
CA ARG A 293 2.04 6.42 17.94
C ARG A 293 2.07 4.94 17.52
N PRO A 294 2.81 4.53 16.47
CA PRO A 294 2.78 3.16 15.96
C PRO A 294 3.12 2.12 17.03
N GLN A 295 3.99 2.46 17.99
CA GLN A 295 4.37 1.53 19.04
C GLN A 295 3.22 1.19 20.02
N THR A 296 2.14 1.95 20.05
CA THR A 296 0.96 1.69 20.89
C THR A 296 0.17 0.44 20.42
N LEU A 297 0.40 -0.01 19.20
CA LEU A 297 -0.33 -1.10 18.55
C LEU A 297 0.07 -2.53 19.03
N TYR A 298 0.55 -2.69 20.27
CA TYR A 298 0.95 -3.99 20.83
C TYR A 298 -0.11 -5.08 20.67
N ALA A 299 -1.39 -4.73 20.77
CA ALA A 299 -2.48 -5.69 20.68
C ALA A 299 -2.56 -6.41 19.34
N LEU A 300 -2.02 -5.79 18.26
CA LEU A 300 -2.00 -6.39 16.93
C LEU A 300 -0.97 -7.52 16.80
N GLU A 301 0.04 -7.54 17.67
CA GLU A 301 1.03 -8.63 17.74
C GLU A 301 0.55 -9.77 18.69
N ASP A 302 -0.52 -9.56 19.45
CA ASP A 302 -1.03 -10.55 20.42
C ASP A 302 -2.39 -11.14 20.04
N SER A 303 -3.19 -10.44 19.21
CA SER A 303 -4.50 -10.88 18.77
C SER A 303 -4.59 -11.00 17.26
N PRO A 304 -4.63 -12.22 16.67
CA PRO A 304 -4.80 -12.37 15.23
C PRO A 304 -6.12 -11.75 14.72
N VAL A 305 -7.20 -11.87 15.50
CA VAL A 305 -8.50 -11.28 15.15
C VAL A 305 -8.47 -9.75 15.29
N GLY A 306 -7.73 -9.22 16.27
CA GLY A 306 -7.49 -7.79 16.39
C GLY A 306 -6.69 -7.24 15.20
N LEU A 307 -5.65 -7.97 14.78
CA LEU A 307 -4.89 -7.63 13.56
C LEU A 307 -5.78 -7.67 12.31
N ALA A 308 -6.58 -8.71 12.15
CA ALA A 308 -7.52 -8.81 11.02
C ALA A 308 -8.48 -7.63 10.99
N ALA A 309 -9.09 -7.26 12.12
CA ALA A 309 -9.98 -6.10 12.20
C ALA A 309 -9.27 -4.79 11.84
N TRP A 310 -8.02 -4.62 12.27
CA TRP A 310 -7.21 -3.44 11.95
C TRP A 310 -6.88 -3.34 10.46
N ILE A 311 -6.48 -4.44 9.84
CA ILE A 311 -6.18 -4.53 8.40
C ILE A 311 -7.43 -4.22 7.57
N LEU A 312 -8.59 -4.76 7.96
CA LEU A 312 -9.85 -4.56 7.24
C LEU A 312 -10.42 -3.15 7.35
N ASP A 313 -9.98 -2.34 8.31
CA ASP A 313 -10.43 -0.96 8.51
C ASP A 313 -9.66 0.07 7.64
N HIS A 314 -8.91 -0.41 6.64
CA HIS A 314 -8.10 0.45 5.77
C HIS A 314 -8.95 1.41 4.94
N ASP A 315 -9.92 0.88 4.21
CA ASP A 315 -10.86 1.67 3.41
C ASP A 315 -12.24 1.01 3.33
N ASP A 316 -13.26 1.85 3.21
CA ASP A 316 -14.66 1.45 3.28
C ASP A 316 -15.08 0.53 2.11
N GLU A 317 -14.54 0.74 0.90
CA GLU A 317 -14.91 -0.03 -0.28
C GLU A 317 -14.28 -1.43 -0.29
N SER A 318 -13.00 -1.53 0.07
CA SER A 318 -12.33 -2.83 0.23
C SER A 318 -12.97 -3.61 1.38
N TYR A 319 -13.28 -2.95 2.51
CA TYR A 319 -13.99 -3.60 3.61
C TYR A 319 -15.35 -4.13 3.18
N LYS A 320 -16.17 -3.35 2.48
CA LYS A 320 -17.48 -3.79 1.98
C LYS A 320 -17.37 -4.99 1.04
N MET A 321 -16.39 -4.98 0.14
CA MET A 321 -16.13 -6.10 -0.76
C MET A 321 -15.77 -7.36 0.04
N ILE A 322 -14.86 -7.25 1.01
CA ILE A 322 -14.45 -8.38 1.86
C ILE A 322 -15.63 -8.87 2.72
N ALA A 323 -16.48 -7.99 3.24
CA ALA A 323 -17.67 -8.38 4.00
C ALA A 323 -18.62 -9.23 3.14
N ARG A 324 -18.92 -8.79 1.90
CA ARG A 324 -19.72 -9.59 0.94
C ARG A 324 -19.07 -10.93 0.60
N LEU A 325 -17.74 -10.96 0.47
CA LEU A 325 -17.00 -12.20 0.24
C LEU A 325 -17.22 -13.23 1.37
N PHE A 326 -17.19 -12.79 2.63
CA PHE A 326 -17.49 -13.65 3.78
C PHE A 326 -18.99 -13.96 3.92
N ASP A 327 -19.86 -13.24 3.22
CA ASP A 327 -21.30 -13.57 3.05
C ASP A 327 -21.56 -14.55 1.88
N GLY A 328 -20.53 -14.89 1.10
CA GLY A 328 -20.58 -15.88 0.04
C GLY A 328 -20.61 -15.32 -1.38
N GLU A 329 -20.48 -14.00 -1.54
CA GLU A 329 -20.30 -13.36 -2.85
C GLU A 329 -18.84 -13.44 -3.28
N ASN A 330 -18.59 -13.45 -4.61
CA ASN A 330 -17.23 -13.50 -5.15
C ASN A 330 -17.05 -12.35 -6.17
N GLU A 331 -16.16 -11.43 -5.85
CA GLU A 331 -15.87 -10.24 -6.66
C GLU A 331 -14.38 -10.16 -7.09
N GLY A 332 -13.71 -11.28 -7.31
CA GLY A 332 -12.33 -11.34 -7.79
C GLY A 332 -11.31 -11.76 -6.73
N LEU A 333 -11.63 -11.64 -5.44
CA LEU A 333 -10.86 -12.22 -4.34
C LEU A 333 -11.54 -13.47 -3.78
N SER A 334 -10.76 -14.38 -3.25
CA SER A 334 -11.21 -15.50 -2.41
C SER A 334 -11.00 -15.17 -0.93
N ARG A 335 -11.67 -15.91 -0.05
CA ARG A 335 -11.44 -15.83 1.41
C ARG A 335 -10.00 -16.20 1.76
N ASP A 336 -9.43 -17.15 1.03
CA ASP A 336 -8.04 -17.56 1.21
C ASP A 336 -7.09 -16.40 0.84
N ASP A 337 -7.32 -15.69 -0.27
CA ASP A 337 -6.50 -14.51 -0.64
C ASP A 337 -6.41 -13.51 0.55
N VAL A 338 -7.54 -13.14 1.13
CA VAL A 338 -7.59 -12.20 2.26
C VAL A 338 -6.82 -12.73 3.46
N LEU A 339 -7.00 -14.03 3.78
CA LEU A 339 -6.34 -14.66 4.91
C LEU A 339 -4.85 -14.96 4.65
N ASP A 340 -4.42 -15.15 3.42
CA ASP A 340 -3.02 -15.28 3.06
C ASP A 340 -2.24 -14.02 3.47
N ASN A 341 -2.79 -12.84 3.15
CA ASN A 341 -2.19 -11.57 3.52
C ASN A 341 -2.20 -11.36 5.05
N ILE A 342 -3.34 -11.53 5.70
CA ILE A 342 -3.45 -11.35 7.17
C ILE A 342 -2.56 -12.34 7.91
N THR A 343 -2.52 -13.60 7.47
CA THR A 343 -1.70 -14.65 8.08
C THR A 343 -0.20 -14.39 7.87
N LEU A 344 0.20 -13.81 6.74
CA LEU A 344 1.58 -13.38 6.52
C LEU A 344 2.00 -12.34 7.56
N TYR A 345 1.20 -11.28 7.77
CA TYR A 345 1.47 -10.28 8.80
C TYR A 345 1.59 -10.90 10.19
N TRP A 346 0.69 -11.83 10.51
CA TRP A 346 0.70 -12.53 11.80
C TRP A 346 1.96 -13.39 12.00
N LEU A 347 2.30 -14.23 11.03
CA LEU A 347 3.43 -15.17 11.14
C LEU A 347 4.79 -14.48 11.12
N THR A 348 4.87 -13.28 10.53
CA THR A 348 6.10 -12.48 10.49
C THR A 348 6.15 -11.41 11.59
N GLU A 349 5.08 -11.28 12.39
CA GLU A 349 4.97 -10.28 13.47
C GLU A 349 5.26 -8.85 12.96
N THR A 350 4.67 -8.48 11.81
CA THR A 350 4.99 -7.21 11.12
C THR A 350 3.91 -6.14 11.28
N ALA A 351 2.96 -6.31 12.17
CA ALA A 351 1.91 -5.32 12.40
C ALA A 351 2.47 -3.96 12.85
N VAL A 352 3.31 -3.95 13.89
CA VAL A 352 3.90 -2.71 14.42
C VAL A 352 5.04 -2.20 13.55
N SER A 353 5.89 -3.09 13.01
CA SER A 353 7.02 -2.67 12.19
C SER A 353 6.58 -2.01 10.89
N SER A 354 5.53 -2.52 10.24
CA SER A 354 4.94 -1.92 9.03
C SER A 354 4.31 -0.55 9.31
N ALA A 355 3.66 -0.40 10.46
CA ALA A 355 3.04 0.86 10.88
C ALA A 355 4.05 2.01 11.01
N ARG A 356 5.32 1.71 11.28
CA ARG A 356 6.37 2.74 11.42
C ARG A 356 6.62 3.52 10.15
N LEU A 357 6.32 2.99 8.96
CA LEU A 357 6.42 3.73 7.70
C LEU A 357 5.56 5.00 7.71
N TYR A 358 4.36 4.94 8.29
CA TYR A 358 3.50 6.12 8.48
C TYR A 358 4.14 7.20 9.37
N TRP A 359 4.85 6.78 10.41
CA TRP A 359 5.56 7.69 11.32
C TRP A 359 6.83 8.28 10.67
N GLU A 360 7.53 7.50 9.87
CA GLU A 360 8.75 7.91 9.16
C GLU A 360 8.47 8.84 7.97
N ASN A 361 7.29 8.74 7.35
CA ASN A 361 6.96 9.50 6.14
C ASN A 361 6.97 11.02 6.37
N LYS A 362 7.66 11.73 5.46
CA LYS A 362 7.76 13.19 5.45
C LYS A 362 7.20 13.80 4.17
N LEU A 363 6.75 12.99 3.23
CA LEU A 363 6.16 13.46 1.99
C LEU A 363 4.73 13.96 2.25
N ALA A 364 4.32 14.98 1.51
CA ALA A 364 2.93 15.41 1.52
C ALA A 364 2.06 14.37 0.80
N PHE A 365 1.03 13.89 1.48
CA PHE A 365 0.12 12.88 0.95
C PHE A 365 -0.58 13.40 -0.32
N PHE A 366 -0.54 12.60 -1.40
CA PHE A 366 -1.11 12.88 -2.72
C PHE A 366 -0.59 14.12 -3.46
N ALA A 367 0.31 14.92 -2.89
CA ALA A 367 0.87 16.08 -3.55
C ALA A 367 1.87 15.66 -4.66
N PRO A 368 1.85 16.32 -5.85
CA PRO A 368 2.78 16.03 -6.92
C PRO A 368 4.24 16.08 -6.50
N GLN A 369 5.03 15.07 -6.85
CA GLN A 369 6.42 14.89 -6.42
C GLN A 369 7.45 15.37 -7.46
N GLY A 370 7.02 15.91 -8.61
CA GLY A 370 7.92 16.40 -9.65
C GLY A 370 8.53 15.30 -10.54
N VAL A 371 7.83 14.21 -10.71
CA VAL A 371 8.23 13.11 -11.61
C VAL A 371 8.42 13.61 -13.04
N ASN A 372 9.56 13.29 -13.65
CA ASN A 372 9.93 13.72 -15.00
C ASN A 372 10.40 12.56 -15.91
N VAL A 373 9.82 11.38 -15.73
CA VAL A 373 9.96 10.21 -16.61
C VAL A 373 8.61 9.89 -17.24
N PRO A 374 8.51 9.01 -18.25
CA PRO A 374 7.23 8.53 -18.76
C PRO A 374 6.38 7.86 -17.68
N VAL A 375 5.07 8.17 -17.64
CA VAL A 375 4.13 7.67 -16.62
C VAL A 375 2.94 6.97 -17.26
N VAL A 376 2.59 5.81 -16.73
CA VAL A 376 1.40 5.04 -17.02
C VAL A 376 0.48 5.08 -15.80
N ILE A 377 -0.81 5.34 -15.99
CA ILE A 377 -1.79 5.44 -14.89
C ILE A 377 -2.98 4.54 -15.17
N SER A 378 -3.33 3.72 -14.17
CA SER A 378 -4.56 2.93 -14.11
C SER A 378 -5.49 3.50 -13.04
N ALA A 379 -6.59 4.14 -13.43
CA ALA A 379 -7.50 4.82 -12.52
C ALA A 379 -8.72 3.94 -12.20
N PHE A 380 -8.74 3.32 -11.02
CA PHE A 380 -9.81 2.45 -10.55
C PHE A 380 -10.88 3.22 -9.75
N PRO A 381 -12.19 2.87 -9.88
CA PRO A 381 -13.28 3.70 -9.35
C PRO A 381 -13.42 3.70 -7.83
N THR A 382 -12.98 2.64 -7.15
CA THR A 382 -13.06 2.50 -5.69
C THR A 382 -11.68 2.53 -5.02
N GLU A 383 -10.70 3.13 -5.69
CA GLU A 383 -9.47 3.60 -5.06
C GLU A 383 -9.79 4.73 -4.07
N LEU A 384 -8.92 5.05 -3.12
CA LEU A 384 -9.08 6.17 -2.16
C LEU A 384 -9.52 7.45 -2.88
N TYR A 385 -9.03 7.67 -4.09
CA TYR A 385 -9.63 8.56 -5.07
C TYR A 385 -9.34 8.10 -6.50
N GLN A 386 -10.35 8.10 -7.35
CA GLN A 386 -10.14 7.87 -8.78
C GLN A 386 -9.54 9.11 -9.42
N VAL A 387 -8.23 9.08 -9.69
CA VAL A 387 -7.53 10.26 -10.22
C VAL A 387 -8.16 10.74 -11.54
N PRO A 388 -8.56 12.03 -11.67
CA PRO A 388 -9.00 12.59 -12.94
C PRO A 388 -7.84 12.72 -13.93
N GLU A 389 -8.12 12.51 -15.22
CA GLU A 389 -7.10 12.64 -16.26
C GLU A 389 -6.47 14.05 -16.31
N SER A 390 -7.26 15.09 -16.03
CA SER A 390 -6.78 16.48 -15.94
C SER A 390 -5.73 16.68 -14.85
N TRP A 391 -5.98 16.12 -13.64
CA TRP A 391 -5.01 16.19 -12.54
C TRP A 391 -3.76 15.38 -12.85
N ALA A 392 -3.94 14.18 -13.39
CA ALA A 392 -2.84 13.33 -13.79
C ALA A 392 -1.93 14.00 -14.82
N LYS A 393 -2.51 14.63 -15.87
CA LYS A 393 -1.75 15.40 -16.89
C LYS A 393 -1.01 16.60 -16.31
N ALA A 394 -1.58 17.26 -15.32
CA ALA A 394 -0.93 18.40 -14.66
C ALA A 394 0.24 17.95 -13.77
N ALA A 395 0.10 16.84 -13.04
CA ALA A 395 1.13 16.31 -12.16
C ALA A 395 2.27 15.60 -12.92
N PHE A 396 1.93 14.92 -14.03
CA PHE A 396 2.87 14.10 -14.80
C PHE A 396 2.96 14.56 -16.25
N PRO A 397 3.83 15.57 -16.57
CA PRO A 397 3.95 16.15 -17.91
C PRO A 397 4.34 15.14 -19.00
N LYS A 398 4.95 14.00 -18.61
CA LYS A 398 5.34 12.93 -19.52
C LYS A 398 4.42 11.70 -19.41
N MET A 399 3.17 11.89 -19.04
CA MET A 399 2.19 10.79 -19.04
C MET A 399 2.01 10.26 -20.47
N ILE A 400 2.26 8.95 -20.67
CA ILE A 400 2.18 8.26 -21.96
C ILE A 400 0.94 7.38 -22.10
N TYR A 401 0.31 7.02 -20.98
CA TYR A 401 -0.88 6.20 -20.95
C TYR A 401 -1.74 6.55 -19.73
N TYR A 402 -3.05 6.56 -19.93
CA TYR A 402 -4.05 6.72 -18.88
C TYR A 402 -5.25 5.85 -19.21
N GLN A 403 -5.67 5.01 -18.29
CA GLN A 403 -6.85 4.18 -18.44
C GLN A 403 -7.76 4.32 -17.21
N ARG A 404 -9.01 4.66 -17.48
CA ARG A 404 -10.06 4.66 -16.46
C ARG A 404 -10.84 3.37 -16.52
N HIS A 405 -10.94 2.68 -15.38
CA HIS A 405 -11.63 1.42 -15.26
C HIS A 405 -13.06 1.57 -14.73
N PRO A 406 -14.00 0.67 -15.12
CA PRO A 406 -15.38 0.68 -14.62
C PRO A 406 -15.53 -0.03 -13.26
N LYS A 407 -14.53 -0.83 -12.81
CA LYS A 407 -14.53 -1.61 -11.58
C LYS A 407 -13.12 -1.84 -11.07
N GLY A 408 -13.02 -2.24 -9.80
CA GLY A 408 -11.75 -2.42 -9.07
C GLY A 408 -11.44 -1.23 -8.18
N GLY A 409 -10.62 -1.45 -7.18
CA GLY A 409 -10.31 -0.49 -6.14
C GLY A 409 -8.83 -0.43 -5.78
N HIS A 410 -8.60 -0.28 -4.51
CA HIS A 410 -7.29 -0.03 -3.92
C HIS A 410 -6.27 -1.13 -4.22
N PHE A 411 -6.66 -2.39 -4.08
CA PHE A 411 -5.79 -3.53 -4.35
C PHE A 411 -5.93 -4.00 -5.81
N ALA A 412 -5.71 -3.08 -6.75
CA ALA A 412 -6.02 -3.27 -8.16
C ALA A 412 -5.37 -4.49 -8.80
N ALA A 413 -4.09 -4.77 -8.51
CA ALA A 413 -3.36 -5.96 -8.99
C ALA A 413 -3.97 -7.26 -8.47
N TRP A 414 -4.53 -7.23 -7.29
CA TRP A 414 -5.17 -8.38 -6.62
C TRP A 414 -6.61 -8.61 -7.07
N GLU A 415 -7.41 -7.51 -7.13
CA GLU A 415 -8.83 -7.52 -7.47
C GLU A 415 -9.09 -7.68 -8.98
N GLN A 416 -8.30 -7.00 -9.80
CA GLN A 416 -8.44 -6.89 -11.25
C GLN A 416 -7.12 -7.19 -12.00
N PRO A 417 -6.47 -8.34 -11.74
CA PRO A 417 -5.12 -8.63 -12.27
C PRO A 417 -5.05 -8.56 -13.79
N GLN A 418 -6.12 -8.89 -14.49
CA GLN A 418 -6.16 -8.83 -15.96
C GLN A 418 -6.14 -7.39 -16.47
N SER A 419 -7.00 -6.50 -15.92
CA SER A 419 -7.07 -5.09 -16.31
C SER A 419 -5.75 -4.39 -16.01
N TRP A 420 -5.23 -4.58 -14.79
CA TRP A 420 -3.95 -4.03 -14.36
C TRP A 420 -2.79 -4.46 -15.28
N THR A 421 -2.71 -5.76 -15.59
CA THR A 421 -1.66 -6.32 -16.47
C THR A 421 -1.75 -5.80 -17.90
N VAL A 422 -2.97 -5.67 -18.44
CA VAL A 422 -3.20 -5.11 -19.78
C VAL A 422 -2.71 -3.67 -19.87
N ASP A 423 -2.97 -2.85 -18.84
CA ASP A 423 -2.51 -1.46 -18.81
C ASP A 423 -0.98 -1.36 -18.76
N VAL A 424 -0.34 -2.16 -17.92
CA VAL A 424 1.13 -2.22 -17.83
C VAL A 424 1.76 -2.63 -19.16
N ARG A 425 1.22 -3.66 -19.82
CA ARG A 425 1.69 -4.09 -21.14
C ARG A 425 1.50 -3.02 -22.19
N ASN A 426 0.31 -2.44 -22.29
CA ASN A 426 -0.02 -1.43 -23.31
C ASN A 426 0.74 -0.12 -23.06
N GLY A 427 0.80 0.32 -21.81
CA GLY A 427 1.44 1.57 -21.43
C GLY A 427 2.94 1.58 -21.71
N PHE A 428 3.61 0.43 -21.53
CA PHE A 428 5.07 0.34 -21.75
C PHE A 428 5.48 -0.20 -23.12
N ARG A 429 4.52 -0.44 -24.02
CA ARG A 429 4.83 -1.00 -25.34
C ARG A 429 5.77 -0.11 -26.16
N SER A 430 5.60 1.20 -26.10
CA SER A 430 6.47 2.16 -26.80
C SER A 430 7.90 2.27 -26.26
N LEU A 431 8.20 1.63 -25.14
CA LEU A 431 9.55 1.63 -24.55
C LEU A 431 10.41 0.41 -24.98
N ARG A 432 9.86 -0.45 -25.82
CA ARG A 432 10.49 -1.71 -26.27
C ARG A 432 11.17 -1.60 -27.63
N ASP A 433 10.99 -0.44 -28.32
CA ASP A 433 11.56 -0.12 -29.63
C ASP A 433 13.01 0.36 -29.52
#